data_6c3cc7c2a01fa449fa179b0d3de3906c
#
_entry.id   6c3cc7c2a01fa449fa179b0d3de3906c
#
_cell.length_a   1.000
_cell.length_b   1.000
_cell.length_c   1.000
_cell.angle_alpha   90.00
_cell.angle_beta   90.00
_cell.angle_gamma   90.00
#
_symmetry.space_group_name_H-M   'P 1'
#
loop_
_entity.id
_entity.type
_entity.pdbx_description
1 polymer ?
#
loop_
_entity_poly.entity_id
_entity_poly.type
_entity_poly.pdbx_seq_one_letter_code
_entity_poly.pdbx_strand_id
1 'polypeptide(L)'
;LILDEPTRGIDVGAHAEIVKLIEALCRDGMAMLVISSELEELTTYASRIRVLRDRRHVGELAGAAATPAAIMRTIAGGEANP
;
A
#
# COMPACT_ATOMS: atom_id res chain seq x y z
N LEU A 1 12.21 -1.87 -8.00
CA LEU A 1 12.63 -1.28 -6.72
C LEU A 1 11.75 -1.80 -5.59
N ILE A 2 12.36 -2.20 -4.50
CA ILE A 2 11.65 -2.69 -3.33
C ILE A 2 11.89 -1.73 -2.17
N LEU A 3 10.80 -1.24 -1.58
CA LEU A 3 10.85 -0.34 -0.43
C LEU A 3 10.11 -1.00 0.75
N ASP A 4 10.76 -1.07 1.90
CA ASP A 4 10.19 -1.66 3.10
C ASP A 4 9.97 -0.57 4.13
N GLU A 5 8.70 -0.27 4.42
CA GLU A 5 8.28 0.75 5.37
C GLU A 5 8.97 2.10 5.09
N PRO A 6 8.85 2.64 3.87
CA PRO A 6 9.67 3.79 3.47
C PRO A 6 9.40 5.07 4.26
N THR A 7 8.26 5.20 4.90
CA THR A 7 7.95 6.40 5.69
C THR A 7 8.01 6.19 7.18
N ARG A 8 8.44 5.00 7.62
CA ARG A 8 8.50 4.70 9.05
C ARG A 8 9.55 5.56 9.74
N GLY A 9 9.15 6.18 10.85
CA GLY A 9 10.07 6.94 11.68
C GLY A 9 10.40 8.33 11.19
N ILE A 10 9.79 8.80 10.10
CA ILE A 10 9.99 10.16 9.62
C ILE A 10 8.78 11.02 9.96
N ASP A 11 8.98 12.34 9.99
CA ASP A 11 7.89 13.24 10.36
C ASP A 11 6.86 13.35 9.23
N VAL A 12 5.70 13.90 9.58
CA VAL A 12 4.54 13.95 8.68
C VAL A 12 4.83 14.74 7.40
N GLY A 13 5.60 15.82 7.50
CA GLY A 13 5.93 16.60 6.31
C GLY A 13 6.77 15.82 5.31
N ALA A 14 7.68 15.01 5.81
CA ALA A 14 8.53 14.20 4.95
C ALA A 14 7.77 13.04 4.30
N HIS A 15 6.69 12.55 4.95
CA HIS A 15 5.83 11.52 4.34
C HIS A 15 5.32 11.94 2.97
N ALA A 16 4.81 13.16 2.87
CA ALA A 16 4.25 13.65 1.61
C ALA A 16 5.30 13.71 0.51
N GLU A 17 6.53 14.08 0.86
CA GLU A 17 7.62 14.12 -0.11
C GLU A 17 7.96 12.74 -0.65
N ILE A 18 7.99 11.75 0.23
CA ILE A 18 8.29 10.38 -0.18
C ILE A 18 7.19 9.82 -1.05
N VAL A 19 5.93 10.07 -0.71
CA VAL A 19 4.80 9.61 -1.51
C VAL A 19 4.86 10.23 -2.90
N LYS A 20 5.18 11.50 -3.01
CA LYS A 20 5.33 12.17 -4.31
C LYS A 20 6.44 11.55 -5.14
N LEU A 21 7.55 11.21 -4.50
CA LEU A 21 8.66 10.58 -5.19
C LEU A 21 8.26 9.21 -5.73
N ILE A 22 7.56 8.41 -4.93
CA ILE A 22 7.08 7.11 -5.37
C ILE A 22 6.15 7.26 -6.57
N GLU A 23 5.23 8.20 -6.52
CA GLU A 23 4.31 8.44 -7.62
C GLU A 23 5.04 8.86 -8.89
N ALA A 24 6.05 9.72 -8.75
CA ALA A 24 6.83 10.18 -9.90
C ALA A 24 7.60 9.03 -10.55
N LEU A 25 8.20 8.17 -9.74
CA LEU A 25 8.95 7.03 -10.28
C LEU A 25 8.03 6.04 -10.99
N CYS A 26 6.84 5.83 -10.47
CA CYS A 26 5.86 4.96 -11.12
C CYS A 26 5.39 5.55 -12.44
N ARG A 27 5.18 6.86 -12.50
CA ARG A 27 4.81 7.53 -13.76
C ARG A 27 5.90 7.39 -14.81
N ASP A 28 7.15 7.33 -14.38
CA ASP A 28 8.27 7.15 -15.30
C ASP A 28 8.47 5.69 -15.72
N GLY A 29 7.56 4.83 -15.33
CA GLY A 29 7.57 3.43 -15.77
C GLY A 29 8.31 2.48 -14.85
N MET A 30 8.72 2.92 -13.67
CA MET A 30 9.42 2.04 -12.73
C MET A 30 8.43 1.11 -12.05
N ALA A 31 8.73 -0.19 -12.03
CA ALA A 31 7.97 -1.17 -11.28
C ALA A 31 8.44 -1.14 -9.83
N MET A 32 7.50 -1.03 -8.90
CA MET A 32 7.84 -0.89 -7.49
C MET A 32 7.02 -1.84 -6.63
N LEU A 33 7.68 -2.43 -5.64
CA LEU A 33 7.03 -3.19 -4.58
C LEU A 33 7.26 -2.43 -3.28
N VAL A 34 6.17 -2.02 -2.64
CA VAL A 34 6.23 -1.27 -1.39
C VAL A 34 5.55 -2.07 -0.29
N ILE A 35 6.25 -2.22 0.82
CA ILE A 35 5.75 -2.92 2.00
C ILE A 35 5.50 -1.86 3.06
N SER A 36 4.26 -1.76 3.55
CA SER A 36 3.92 -0.71 4.49
C SER A 36 2.68 -1.07 5.31
N SER A 37 2.61 -0.51 6.51
CA SER A 37 1.42 -0.55 7.34
C SER A 37 0.65 0.77 7.28
N GLU A 38 1.13 1.74 6.50
CA GLU A 38 0.48 3.04 6.35
C GLU A 38 -0.58 2.95 5.26
N LEU A 39 -1.80 2.58 5.64
CA LEU A 39 -2.85 2.25 4.67
C LEU A 39 -3.24 3.40 3.78
N GLU A 40 -3.34 4.60 4.34
CA GLU A 40 -3.74 5.76 3.54
C GLU A 40 -2.69 6.12 2.50
N GLU A 41 -1.42 5.95 2.82
CA GLU A 41 -0.36 6.18 1.84
C GLU A 41 -0.42 5.15 0.73
N LEU A 42 -0.59 3.88 1.09
CA LEU A 42 -0.66 2.80 0.09
C LEU A 42 -1.78 3.05 -0.90
N THR A 43 -2.96 3.44 -0.43
CA THR A 43 -4.10 3.65 -1.30
C THR A 43 -3.93 4.86 -2.21
N THR A 44 -2.98 5.75 -1.91
CA THR A 44 -2.71 6.91 -2.73
C THR A 44 -1.97 6.53 -4.01
N TYR A 45 -1.01 5.61 -3.94
CA TYR A 45 -0.14 5.35 -5.08
C TYR A 45 -0.18 3.92 -5.60
N ALA A 46 -0.67 2.95 -4.81
CA ALA A 46 -0.62 1.56 -5.23
C ALA A 46 -1.72 1.25 -6.25
N SER A 47 -1.35 0.55 -7.31
CA SER A 47 -2.33 0.06 -8.27
C SER A 47 -2.96 -1.23 -7.80
N ARG A 48 -2.24 -1.98 -6.96
CA ARG A 48 -2.69 -3.26 -6.47
C ARG A 48 -2.11 -3.47 -5.07
N ILE A 49 -2.92 -3.96 -4.15
CA ILE A 49 -2.49 -4.19 -2.78
C ILE A 49 -2.74 -5.64 -2.42
N ARG A 50 -1.70 -6.32 -1.97
CA ARG A 50 -1.80 -7.67 -1.45
C ARG A 50 -1.76 -7.61 0.07
N VAL A 51 -2.69 -8.31 0.70
CA VAL A 51 -2.79 -8.33 2.16
C VAL A 51 -2.28 -9.65 2.68
N LEU A 52 -1.34 -9.58 3.62
CA LEU A 52 -0.80 -10.75 4.26
C LEU A 52 -1.14 -10.71 5.75
N ARG A 53 -1.46 -11.87 6.31
CA ARG A 53 -1.69 -12.03 7.73
C ARG A 53 -1.13 -13.39 8.14
N ASP A 54 -0.35 -13.39 9.23
CA ASP A 54 0.27 -14.61 9.73
C ASP A 54 1.05 -15.34 8.63
N ARG A 55 1.79 -14.57 7.82
CA ARG A 55 2.63 -15.07 6.73
C ARG A 55 1.85 -15.71 5.60
N ARG A 56 0.57 -15.42 5.50
CA ARG A 56 -0.29 -15.95 4.44
C ARG A 56 -0.91 -14.83 3.65
N HIS A 57 -1.03 -15.04 2.35
CA HIS A 57 -1.75 -14.13 1.48
C HIS A 57 -3.25 -14.34 1.72
N VAL A 58 -3.93 -13.31 2.23
CA VAL A 58 -5.35 -13.42 2.57
C VAL A 58 -6.27 -12.62 1.66
N GLY A 59 -5.73 -11.79 0.79
CA GLY A 59 -6.55 -11.07 -0.16
C GLY A 59 -5.76 -10.13 -1.04
N GLU A 60 -6.42 -9.66 -2.09
CA GLU A 60 -5.85 -8.68 -3.00
C GLU A 60 -6.92 -7.67 -3.37
N LEU A 61 -6.55 -6.40 -3.38
CA LEU A 61 -7.45 -5.30 -3.70
C LEU A 61 -6.82 -4.45 -4.79
N ALA A 62 -7.63 -3.94 -5.72
CA ALA A 62 -7.14 -3.14 -6.82
C ALA A 62 -8.12 -2.04 -7.16
N GLY A 63 -7.59 -0.94 -7.70
CA GLY A 63 -8.41 0.16 -8.17
C GLY A 63 -9.27 0.77 -7.07
N ALA A 64 -10.52 1.05 -7.38
CA ALA A 64 -11.44 1.70 -6.45
C ALA A 64 -11.78 0.83 -5.25
N ALA A 65 -11.54 -0.49 -5.31
CA ALA A 65 -11.80 -1.38 -4.19
C ALA A 65 -10.71 -1.29 -3.11
N ALA A 66 -9.56 -0.72 -3.43
CA ALA A 66 -8.42 -0.64 -2.51
C ALA A 66 -8.56 0.59 -1.61
N THR A 67 -9.44 0.51 -0.63
CA THR A 67 -9.66 1.57 0.36
C THR A 67 -9.10 1.13 1.71
N PRO A 68 -8.77 2.07 2.61
CA PRO A 68 -8.31 1.69 3.94
C PRO A 68 -9.31 0.79 4.68
N ALA A 69 -10.61 1.06 4.54
CA ALA A 69 -11.63 0.23 5.19
C ALA A 69 -11.63 -1.19 4.64
N ALA A 70 -11.49 -1.35 3.32
CA ALA A 70 -11.45 -2.67 2.70
C ALA A 70 -10.21 -3.44 3.11
N ILE A 71 -9.06 -2.76 3.22
CA ILE A 71 -7.82 -3.38 3.66
C ILE A 71 -7.97 -3.88 5.10
N MET A 72 -8.50 -3.06 5.99
CA MET A 72 -8.70 -3.45 7.38
C MET A 72 -9.63 -4.65 7.49
N ARG A 73 -10.68 -4.68 6.69
CA ARG A 73 -11.62 -5.80 6.67
C ARG A 73 -10.95 -7.07 6.23
N THR A 74 -10.08 -6.99 5.23
CA THR A 74 -9.33 -8.13 4.73
C THR A 74 -8.34 -8.63 5.79
N ILE A 75 -7.65 -7.72 6.47
CA ILE A 75 -6.73 -8.07 7.55
C ILE A 75 -7.46 -8.80 8.68
N ALA A 76 -8.66 -8.37 8.99
CA ALA A 76 -9.45 -8.96 10.07
C ALA A 76 -10.02 -10.33 9.70
N GLY A 77 -9.79 -10.81 8.48
CA GLY A 77 -10.26 -12.12 8.06
C GLY A 77 -11.54 -12.08 7.26
N GLY A 78 -12.01 -10.88 6.90
CA GLY A 78 -13.17 -10.75 6.03
C GLY A 78 -12.82 -11.06 4.60
N GLU A 79 -13.84 -11.25 3.78
CA GLU A 79 -13.65 -11.50 2.36
C GLU A 79 -13.25 -10.22 1.67
N ALA A 80 -12.16 -10.26 0.95
CA ALA A 80 -11.74 -9.12 0.14
C ALA A 80 -12.68 -8.97 -1.05
N ASN A 81 -13.11 -10.06 -1.54
CA ASN A 81 -14.13 -10.15 -2.54
C ASN A 81 -14.63 -11.57 -2.55
N PRO A 82 -15.76 -11.76 -3.10
CA PRO A 82 -16.21 -13.13 -3.30
C PRO A 82 -15.32 -13.84 -4.30
#